data_caf49b72073409867dca38048b066d4b
#
_entry.id   caf49b72073409867dca38048b066d4b
#
_cell.length_a   1.000
_cell.length_b   1.000
_cell.length_c   1.000
_cell.angle_alpha   90.00
_cell.angle_beta   90.00
_cell.angle_gamma   90.00
#
_symmetry.space_group_name_H-M   'P 1'
#
loop_
_entity.id
_entity.type
_entity.pdbx_description
1 polymer ?
#
loop_
_entity_poly.entity_id
_entity_poly.type
_entity_poly.pdbx_seq_one_letter_code
_entity_poly.pdbx_strand_id
1 'polypeptide(L)'
;MIIENPSEFESFLEKYKESDCIVIPILSDINLHPLENTLCAIYIKLIDGGEYILPFSHGESINLDESMFGKLNSQCKKYVYDKKQFNHIVKWDNVIDINLQYYMEYNKPLSIENISTNSHDYFSRKYYKSKNINRVIPLLKHLELCRKLSNEYQKYIDLEVHQEYNDEIIDNLTYIESAGLRHDDKMVYSEYNPYTSTGRPSNRFGGINFAALNKSDESR
;
A
#
# COMPACT_ATOMS: atom_id res chain seq x y z
N MET A 1 -18.96 4.97 1.55
CA MET A 1 -19.29 6.35 1.08
C MET A 1 -18.10 6.90 0.30
N ILE A 2 -18.35 7.60 -0.82
CA ILE A 2 -17.31 8.36 -1.52
C ILE A 2 -17.33 9.77 -0.95
N ILE A 3 -16.16 10.33 -0.64
CA ILE A 3 -15.99 11.68 -0.08
C ILE A 3 -15.39 12.55 -1.15
N GLU A 4 -16.15 13.48 -1.70
CA GLU A 4 -15.76 14.32 -2.83
C GLU A 4 -15.76 15.83 -2.53
N ASN A 5 -16.10 16.22 -1.30
CA ASN A 5 -16.12 17.63 -0.92
C ASN A 5 -15.56 17.86 0.51
N PRO A 6 -15.08 19.09 0.79
CA PRO A 6 -14.47 19.43 2.08
C PRO A 6 -15.37 19.22 3.30
N SER A 7 -16.70 19.45 3.18
CA SER A 7 -17.62 19.33 4.30
C SER A 7 -17.80 17.86 4.71
N GLU A 8 -17.90 16.96 3.74
CA GLU A 8 -17.95 15.52 3.99
C GLU A 8 -16.63 15.02 4.59
N PHE A 9 -15.51 15.58 4.11
CA PHE A 9 -14.19 15.25 4.62
C PHE A 9 -14.02 15.65 6.10
N GLU A 10 -14.44 16.83 6.50
CA GLU A 10 -14.38 17.25 7.92
C GLU A 10 -15.27 16.37 8.80
N SER A 11 -16.49 16.04 8.35
CA SER A 11 -17.38 15.12 9.07
C SER A 11 -16.83 13.71 9.20
N PHE A 12 -16.08 13.24 8.18
CA PHE A 12 -15.35 11.99 8.22
C PHE A 12 -14.19 12.06 9.22
N LEU A 13 -13.40 13.16 9.22
CA LEU A 13 -12.25 13.32 10.10
C LEU A 13 -12.60 13.26 11.58
N GLU A 14 -13.76 13.74 11.98
CA GLU A 14 -14.23 13.66 13.38
C GLU A 14 -14.29 12.19 13.83
N LYS A 15 -14.86 11.32 13.01
CA LYS A 15 -14.95 9.87 13.29
C LYS A 15 -13.62 9.17 13.16
N TYR A 16 -12.86 9.53 12.11
CA TYR A 16 -11.57 8.92 11.81
C TYR A 16 -10.52 9.10 12.92
N LYS A 17 -10.52 10.25 13.58
CA LYS A 17 -9.57 10.55 14.67
C LYS A 17 -9.80 9.74 15.94
N GLU A 18 -10.96 9.13 16.08
CA GLU A 18 -11.37 8.40 17.28
C GLU A 18 -11.37 6.87 17.07
N SER A 19 -11.15 6.41 15.85
CA SER A 19 -11.24 4.98 15.53
C SER A 19 -9.99 4.46 14.83
N ASP A 20 -9.53 3.29 15.25
CA ASP A 20 -8.57 2.51 14.47
C ASP A 20 -9.16 2.12 13.11
N CYS A 21 -8.34 1.95 12.10
CA CYS A 21 -8.84 1.73 10.75
C CYS A 21 -7.95 0.82 9.90
N ILE A 22 -8.56 0.21 8.88
CA ILE A 22 -7.86 -0.46 7.79
C ILE A 22 -7.76 0.51 6.62
N VAL A 23 -6.55 0.66 6.08
CA VAL A 23 -6.25 1.59 4.99
C VAL A 23 -5.75 0.83 3.77
N ILE A 24 -6.33 1.09 2.61
CA ILE A 24 -5.92 0.50 1.33
C ILE A 24 -5.67 1.63 0.33
N PRO A 25 -4.40 1.88 -0.06
CA PRO A 25 -4.10 2.84 -1.12
C PRO A 25 -4.46 2.26 -2.49
N ILE A 26 -5.03 3.08 -3.34
CA ILE A 26 -5.37 2.76 -4.73
C ILE A 26 -4.42 3.52 -5.64
N LEU A 27 -3.48 2.79 -6.24
CA LEU A 27 -2.44 3.36 -7.10
C LEU A 27 -2.84 3.30 -8.57
N SER A 28 -2.23 4.15 -9.38
CA SER A 28 -2.54 4.22 -10.82
C SER A 28 -2.17 2.96 -11.58
N ASP A 29 -1.05 2.31 -11.21
CA ASP A 29 -0.58 1.08 -11.83
C ASP A 29 0.14 0.20 -10.80
N ILE A 30 -0.40 -0.98 -10.53
CA ILE A 30 0.16 -1.94 -9.56
C ILE A 30 1.51 -2.55 -10.00
N ASN A 31 1.90 -2.40 -11.27
CA ASN A 31 3.16 -2.93 -11.78
C ASN A 31 4.32 -1.93 -11.69
N LEU A 32 4.04 -0.67 -11.36
CA LEU A 32 5.06 0.34 -11.15
C LEU A 32 5.57 0.30 -9.71
N HIS A 33 6.83 0.69 -9.55
CA HIS A 33 7.36 0.95 -8.22
C HIS A 33 6.52 2.06 -7.55
N PRO A 34 6.20 1.98 -6.25
CA PRO A 34 5.38 3.00 -5.58
C PRO A 34 5.86 4.44 -5.78
N LEU A 35 7.18 4.67 -5.85
CA LEU A 35 7.76 6.00 -6.12
C LEU A 35 7.50 6.53 -7.54
N GLU A 36 7.19 5.65 -8.48
CA GLU A 36 6.87 6.01 -9.88
C GLU A 36 5.35 6.05 -10.11
N ASN A 37 4.59 5.81 -9.07
CA ASN A 37 3.14 5.65 -9.13
C ASN A 37 2.40 6.91 -8.69
N THR A 38 1.12 6.99 -9.00
CA THR A 38 0.23 8.06 -8.56
C THR A 38 -0.81 7.47 -7.62
N LEU A 39 -0.99 8.09 -6.45
CA LEU A 39 -2.08 7.78 -5.54
C LEU A 39 -3.39 8.31 -6.12
N CYS A 40 -4.26 7.41 -6.55
CA CYS A 40 -5.55 7.78 -7.13
C CYS A 40 -6.61 8.03 -6.06
N ALA A 41 -6.66 7.16 -5.06
CA ALA A 41 -7.60 7.26 -3.96
C ALA A 41 -7.08 6.49 -2.74
N ILE A 42 -7.70 6.72 -1.58
CA ILE A 42 -7.49 5.93 -0.37
C ILE A 42 -8.85 5.38 0.08
N TYR A 43 -8.90 4.07 0.29
CA TYR A 43 -10.00 3.44 0.99
C TYR A 43 -9.67 3.33 2.48
N ILE A 44 -10.65 3.69 3.32
CA ILE A 44 -10.57 3.61 4.78
C ILE A 44 -11.80 2.91 5.32
N LYS A 45 -11.57 1.85 6.11
CA LYS A 45 -12.60 1.18 6.91
C LYS A 45 -12.31 1.41 8.38
N LEU A 46 -13.20 2.10 9.08
CA LEU A 46 -13.11 2.26 10.53
C LEU A 46 -13.47 0.94 11.21
N ILE A 47 -12.77 0.59 12.27
CA ILE A 47 -13.04 -0.66 13.01
C ILE A 47 -14.43 -0.59 13.68
N ASP A 48 -14.82 0.58 14.17
CA ASP A 48 -16.13 0.81 14.78
C ASP A 48 -17.28 0.96 13.77
N GLY A 49 -16.99 0.85 12.49
CA GLY A 49 -17.94 0.89 11.38
C GLY A 49 -17.79 2.12 10.50
N GLY A 50 -18.26 1.99 9.28
CA GLY A 50 -18.12 2.99 8.24
C GLY A 50 -16.98 2.68 7.27
N GLU A 51 -17.28 2.83 5.99
CA GLU A 51 -16.36 2.60 4.88
C GLU A 51 -16.36 3.82 3.97
N TYR A 52 -15.16 4.30 3.68
CA TYR A 52 -14.95 5.55 2.97
C TYR A 52 -13.92 5.36 1.85
N ILE A 53 -14.09 6.08 0.75
CA ILE A 53 -13.10 6.21 -0.29
C ILE A 53 -12.88 7.68 -0.59
N LEU A 54 -11.62 8.09 -0.56
CA LEU A 54 -11.18 9.47 -0.70
C LEU A 54 -10.37 9.60 -1.99
N PRO A 55 -10.92 10.20 -3.06
CA PRO A 55 -10.18 10.42 -4.30
C PRO A 55 -9.22 11.62 -4.18
N PHE A 56 -7.98 11.44 -4.66
CA PHE A 56 -6.96 12.50 -4.72
C PHE A 56 -6.46 12.77 -6.14
N SER A 57 -6.39 11.75 -6.99
CA SER A 57 -6.00 11.88 -8.39
C SER A 57 -6.74 10.88 -9.29
N HIS A 58 -8.03 10.69 -9.01
CA HIS A 58 -8.88 9.81 -9.80
C HIS A 58 -9.42 10.54 -11.05
N GLY A 59 -9.45 9.84 -12.20
CA GLY A 59 -9.78 10.46 -13.49
C GLY A 59 -11.25 10.85 -13.67
N GLU A 60 -12.18 10.16 -12.97
CA GLU A 60 -13.63 10.32 -13.15
C GLU A 60 -14.33 10.90 -11.92
N SER A 61 -13.57 11.33 -10.89
CA SER A 61 -14.14 11.81 -9.63
C SER A 61 -13.77 13.25 -9.35
N ILE A 62 -14.54 13.90 -8.50
CA ILE A 62 -14.14 15.16 -7.86
C ILE A 62 -13.08 14.80 -6.82
N ASN A 63 -11.86 15.22 -7.07
CA ASN A 63 -10.73 14.92 -6.19
C ASN A 63 -10.68 15.89 -5.02
N LEU A 64 -10.31 15.36 -3.86
CA LEU A 64 -9.95 16.16 -2.69
C LEU A 64 -8.62 16.86 -2.92
N ASP A 65 -8.43 17.99 -2.25
CA ASP A 65 -7.15 18.71 -2.27
C ASP A 65 -6.05 17.92 -1.56
N GLU A 66 -4.85 17.87 -2.15
CA GLU A 66 -3.70 17.14 -1.59
C GLU A 66 -3.33 17.62 -0.17
N SER A 67 -3.60 18.88 0.18
CA SER A 67 -3.37 19.40 1.53
C SER A 67 -4.21 18.69 2.61
N MET A 68 -5.33 18.09 2.22
CA MET A 68 -6.17 17.29 3.12
C MET A 68 -5.52 15.97 3.53
N PHE A 69 -4.56 15.50 2.72
CA PHE A 69 -3.87 14.25 2.95
C PHE A 69 -3.09 14.22 4.29
N GLY A 70 -2.45 15.33 4.63
CA GLY A 70 -1.73 15.47 5.90
C GLY A 70 -2.62 15.35 7.14
N LYS A 71 -3.91 15.68 7.02
CA LYS A 71 -4.87 15.56 8.12
C LYS A 71 -5.22 14.10 8.46
N LEU A 72 -4.89 13.15 7.58
CA LEU A 72 -5.11 11.72 7.81
C LEU A 72 -4.01 11.06 8.68
N ASN A 73 -2.96 11.79 9.03
CA ASN A 73 -1.97 11.31 10.00
C ASN A 73 -2.49 11.51 11.45
N SER A 74 -3.32 10.59 11.91
CA SER A 74 -3.89 10.60 13.28
C SER A 74 -3.10 9.72 14.24
N GLN A 75 -3.42 9.76 15.53
CA GLN A 75 -2.81 8.91 16.56
C GLN A 75 -3.40 7.49 16.58
N CYS A 76 -4.53 7.24 15.91
CA CYS A 76 -5.14 5.93 15.83
C CYS A 76 -4.31 4.96 15.00
N LYS A 77 -4.46 3.65 15.25
CA LYS A 77 -3.77 2.61 14.49
C LYS A 77 -4.32 2.50 13.08
N LYS A 78 -3.43 2.39 12.11
CA LYS A 78 -3.74 2.23 10.70
C LYS A 78 -3.20 0.90 10.21
N TYR A 79 -4.06 -0.05 9.98
CA TYR A 79 -3.71 -1.37 9.49
C TYR A 79 -3.62 -1.34 7.97
N VAL A 80 -2.45 -1.67 7.42
CA VAL A 80 -2.19 -1.74 5.98
C VAL A 80 -1.71 -3.13 5.58
N TYR A 81 -1.91 -3.52 4.34
CA TYR A 81 -1.46 -4.83 3.86
C TYR A 81 0.05 -4.96 3.79
N ASP A 82 0.75 -3.94 3.30
CA ASP A 82 2.20 -3.88 3.13
C ASP A 82 2.67 -2.47 3.53
N LYS A 83 3.20 -2.35 4.75
CA LYS A 83 3.68 -1.07 5.31
C LYS A 83 4.85 -0.52 4.51
N LYS A 84 5.71 -1.37 3.97
CA LYS A 84 6.84 -0.94 3.16
C LYS A 84 6.39 -0.21 1.90
N GLN A 85 5.45 -0.81 1.13
CA GLN A 85 4.85 -0.14 -0.02
C GLN A 85 4.09 1.13 0.38
N PHE A 86 3.37 1.07 1.49
CA PHE A 86 2.65 2.23 2.00
C PHE A 86 3.58 3.40 2.34
N ASN A 87 4.72 3.13 2.97
CA ASN A 87 5.71 4.15 3.35
C ASN A 87 6.37 4.84 2.15
N HIS A 88 6.40 4.22 0.97
CA HIS A 88 6.82 4.89 -0.26
C HIS A 88 5.82 5.93 -0.78
N ILE A 89 4.54 5.76 -0.42
CA ILE A 89 3.47 6.68 -0.84
C ILE A 89 3.32 7.79 0.19
N VAL A 90 3.32 7.42 1.47
CA VAL A 90 3.08 8.33 2.57
C VAL A 90 3.67 7.81 3.88
N LYS A 91 4.25 8.71 4.67
CA LYS A 91 4.72 8.39 6.03
C LYS A 91 3.70 8.89 7.04
N TRP A 92 2.94 7.94 7.59
CA TRP A 92 2.03 8.17 8.71
C TRP A 92 2.53 7.45 9.96
N ASP A 93 2.18 7.99 11.12
CA ASP A 93 2.45 7.38 12.40
C ASP A 93 1.46 6.23 12.69
N ASN A 94 1.85 5.31 13.57
CA ASN A 94 1.02 4.19 14.01
C ASN A 94 0.47 3.30 12.89
N VAL A 95 1.28 3.08 11.86
CA VAL A 95 0.96 2.16 10.76
C VAL A 95 1.43 0.75 11.09
N ILE A 96 0.53 -0.21 10.98
CA ILE A 96 0.74 -1.63 11.28
C ILE A 96 0.66 -2.46 10.00
N ASP A 97 1.64 -3.32 9.78
CA ASP A 97 1.71 -4.22 8.63
C ASP A 97 0.98 -5.54 8.91
N ILE A 98 -0.19 -5.73 8.29
CA ILE A 98 -0.99 -6.96 8.45
C ILE A 98 -0.29 -8.18 7.87
N ASN A 99 0.37 -8.03 6.71
CA ASN A 99 1.04 -9.14 6.06
C ASN A 99 2.24 -9.61 6.88
N LEU A 100 2.96 -8.69 7.52
CA LEU A 100 4.06 -9.03 8.42
C LEU A 100 3.55 -9.72 9.69
N GLN A 101 2.46 -9.22 10.30
CA GLN A 101 1.81 -9.91 11.44
C GLN A 101 1.41 -11.33 11.08
N TYR A 102 0.75 -11.49 9.93
CA TYR A 102 0.35 -12.81 9.43
C TYR A 102 1.56 -13.71 9.15
N TYR A 103 2.62 -13.16 8.56
CA TYR A 103 3.85 -13.89 8.28
C TYR A 103 4.52 -14.40 9.56
N MET A 104 4.61 -13.58 10.59
CA MET A 104 5.22 -13.95 11.87
C MET A 104 4.43 -15.07 12.58
N GLU A 105 3.12 -15.05 12.48
CA GLU A 105 2.26 -16.08 13.07
C GLU A 105 2.26 -17.40 12.29
N TYR A 106 2.15 -17.31 10.95
CA TYR A 106 1.92 -18.49 10.11
C TYR A 106 3.12 -18.91 9.26
N ASN A 107 4.25 -18.20 9.33
CA ASN A 107 5.47 -18.41 8.55
C ASN A 107 5.23 -18.46 7.02
N LYS A 108 4.28 -17.71 6.54
CA LYS A 108 3.95 -17.54 5.12
C LYS A 108 3.28 -16.17 4.91
N PRO A 109 3.52 -15.49 3.78
CA PRO A 109 2.85 -14.23 3.49
C PRO A 109 1.34 -14.43 3.29
N LEU A 110 0.55 -13.43 3.66
CA LEU A 110 -0.89 -13.41 3.37
C LEU A 110 -1.09 -13.22 1.86
N SER A 111 -1.68 -14.22 1.19
CA SER A 111 -1.92 -14.16 -0.24
C SER A 111 -3.22 -13.44 -0.56
N ILE A 112 -3.14 -12.30 -1.23
CA ILE A 112 -4.30 -11.56 -1.75
C ILE A 112 -5.01 -12.34 -2.87
N GLU A 113 -4.27 -13.13 -3.65
CA GLU A 113 -4.80 -13.93 -4.76
C GLU A 113 -5.86 -14.94 -4.31
N ASN A 114 -5.73 -15.45 -3.08
CA ASN A 114 -6.68 -16.39 -2.50
C ASN A 114 -7.93 -15.72 -1.91
N ILE A 115 -7.94 -14.39 -1.78
CA ILE A 115 -9.04 -13.67 -1.15
C ILE A 115 -10.24 -13.54 -2.08
N SER A 116 -10.01 -13.48 -3.39
CA SER A 116 -11.08 -13.43 -4.40
C SER A 116 -10.54 -13.71 -5.79
N THR A 117 -11.16 -14.65 -6.51
CA THR A 117 -10.92 -14.84 -7.95
C THR A 117 -11.21 -13.57 -8.76
N ASN A 118 -12.15 -12.75 -8.29
CA ASN A 118 -12.47 -11.47 -8.91
C ASN A 118 -11.43 -10.37 -8.63
N SER A 119 -10.69 -10.45 -7.52
CA SER A 119 -9.60 -9.50 -7.27
C SER A 119 -8.39 -9.74 -8.14
N HIS A 120 -8.11 -11.00 -8.47
CA HIS A 120 -7.08 -11.34 -9.46
C HIS A 120 -7.42 -10.76 -10.83
N ASP A 121 -8.69 -10.87 -11.25
CA ASP A 121 -9.14 -10.29 -12.53
C ASP A 121 -9.12 -8.75 -12.51
N TYR A 122 -9.41 -8.15 -11.37
CA TYR A 122 -9.35 -6.69 -11.19
C TYR A 122 -7.93 -6.15 -11.31
N PHE A 123 -6.96 -6.85 -10.71
CA PHE A 123 -5.54 -6.53 -10.81
C PHE A 123 -4.84 -7.24 -11.98
N SER A 124 -5.56 -8.01 -12.81
CA SER A 124 -4.96 -8.72 -13.92
C SER A 124 -4.64 -7.79 -15.08
N ARG A 125 -3.55 -8.10 -15.77
CA ARG A 125 -3.06 -7.36 -16.93
C ARG A 125 -4.06 -7.24 -18.10
N LYS A 126 -5.19 -7.93 -18.08
CA LYS A 126 -6.22 -7.84 -19.12
C LYS A 126 -6.82 -6.44 -19.24
N TYR A 127 -6.84 -5.70 -18.17
CA TYR A 127 -7.33 -4.32 -18.14
C TYR A 127 -6.27 -3.30 -18.52
N TYR A 128 -5.00 -3.71 -18.68
CA TYR A 128 -3.85 -2.84 -18.77
C TYR A 128 -3.38 -2.59 -20.21
N LYS A 129 -4.10 -1.77 -20.91
CA LYS A 129 -3.54 -1.06 -22.09
C LYS A 129 -3.04 0.35 -21.74
N SER A 130 -3.34 0.85 -20.55
CA SER A 130 -3.00 2.18 -20.06
C SER A 130 -2.22 2.09 -18.76
N LYS A 131 -1.18 2.90 -18.60
CA LYS A 131 -0.41 3.04 -17.33
C LYS A 131 -1.23 3.59 -16.15
N ASN A 132 -2.44 4.06 -16.38
CA ASN A 132 -3.29 4.72 -15.37
C ASN A 132 -4.63 4.01 -15.18
N ILE A 133 -4.65 2.70 -15.17
CA ILE A 133 -5.89 1.92 -15.16
C ILE A 133 -6.79 2.20 -13.96
N ASN A 134 -6.22 2.33 -12.76
CA ASN A 134 -7.00 2.57 -11.55
C ASN A 134 -7.64 3.97 -11.54
N ARG A 135 -7.19 4.88 -12.40
CA ARG A 135 -7.80 6.20 -12.58
C ARG A 135 -9.07 6.16 -13.44
N VAL A 136 -9.28 5.12 -14.24
CA VAL A 136 -10.44 4.98 -15.14
C VAL A 136 -11.43 3.94 -14.67
N ILE A 137 -11.07 3.13 -13.66
CA ILE A 137 -12.02 2.21 -13.03
C ILE A 137 -12.89 3.00 -12.06
N PRO A 138 -14.23 2.90 -12.15
CA PRO A 138 -15.14 3.64 -11.27
C PRO A 138 -14.83 3.41 -9.79
N LEU A 139 -14.90 4.46 -8.96
CA LEU A 139 -14.65 4.36 -7.51
C LEU A 139 -15.55 3.35 -6.80
N LEU A 140 -16.77 3.14 -7.28
CA LEU A 140 -17.67 2.11 -6.75
C LEU A 140 -17.09 0.69 -6.90
N LYS A 141 -16.36 0.42 -8.00
CA LYS A 141 -15.69 -0.87 -8.19
C LYS A 141 -14.51 -1.02 -7.22
N HIS A 142 -13.75 0.04 -7.01
CA HIS A 142 -12.71 0.06 -5.99
C HIS A 142 -13.30 -0.16 -4.60
N LEU A 143 -14.41 0.49 -4.27
CA LEU A 143 -15.09 0.33 -2.98
C LEU A 143 -15.50 -1.13 -2.74
N GLU A 144 -16.09 -1.79 -3.75
CA GLU A 144 -16.50 -3.21 -3.64
C GLU A 144 -15.30 -4.14 -3.38
N LEU A 145 -14.20 -3.92 -4.09
CA LEU A 145 -12.99 -4.72 -3.91
C LEU A 145 -12.33 -4.48 -2.56
N CYS A 146 -12.12 -3.22 -2.21
CA CYS A 146 -11.49 -2.84 -0.96
C CYS A 146 -12.30 -3.31 0.25
N ARG A 147 -13.64 -3.33 0.13
CA ARG A 147 -14.51 -3.94 1.16
C ARG A 147 -14.20 -5.42 1.37
N LYS A 148 -14.03 -6.20 0.30
CA LYS A 148 -13.67 -7.62 0.41
C LYS A 148 -12.29 -7.81 1.03
N LEU A 149 -11.31 -7.03 0.59
CA LEU A 149 -9.95 -7.07 1.13
C LEU A 149 -9.93 -6.67 2.60
N SER A 150 -10.58 -5.59 2.98
CA SER A 150 -10.60 -5.11 4.37
C SER A 150 -11.31 -6.06 5.31
N ASN A 151 -12.36 -6.77 4.86
CA ASN A 151 -13.01 -7.82 5.64
C ASN A 151 -12.08 -9.00 5.88
N GLU A 152 -11.21 -9.31 4.93
CA GLU A 152 -10.18 -10.34 5.14
C GLU A 152 -9.11 -9.86 6.10
N TYR A 153 -8.58 -8.64 5.92
CA TYR A 153 -7.56 -8.06 6.80
C TYR A 153 -8.02 -7.95 8.23
N GLN A 154 -9.30 -7.65 8.47
CA GLN A 154 -9.88 -7.52 9.80
C GLN A 154 -9.75 -8.79 10.65
N LYS A 155 -9.59 -9.95 10.03
CA LYS A 155 -9.38 -11.22 10.76
C LYS A 155 -8.01 -11.29 11.45
N TYR A 156 -7.08 -10.43 11.09
CA TYR A 156 -5.68 -10.51 11.50
C TYR A 156 -5.19 -9.27 12.25
N ILE A 157 -6.05 -8.30 12.54
CA ILE A 157 -5.67 -7.06 13.27
C ILE A 157 -5.32 -7.31 14.74
N ASP A 158 -5.84 -8.37 15.32
CA ASP A 158 -5.65 -8.72 16.75
C ASP A 158 -4.44 -9.66 16.97
N LEU A 159 -3.65 -9.95 15.94
CA LEU A 159 -2.44 -10.72 16.10
C LEU A 159 -1.41 -9.91 16.89
N GLU A 160 -1.03 -10.43 18.06
CA GLU A 160 0.02 -9.83 18.88
C GLU A 160 1.39 -10.20 18.32
N VAL A 161 2.07 -9.22 17.71
CA VAL A 161 3.41 -9.40 17.16
C VAL A 161 4.35 -8.35 17.74
N HIS A 162 5.62 -8.71 17.96
CA HIS A 162 6.68 -7.81 18.35
C HIS A 162 6.94 -6.75 17.26
N GLN A 163 6.19 -5.68 17.30
CA GLN A 163 6.08 -4.70 16.22
C GLN A 163 7.34 -3.84 16.08
N GLU A 164 7.98 -3.47 17.19
CA GLU A 164 9.12 -2.54 17.21
C GLU A 164 10.29 -3.02 16.32
N TYR A 165 10.69 -4.30 16.46
CA TYR A 165 11.78 -4.85 15.66
C TYR A 165 11.45 -4.93 14.16
N ASN A 166 10.20 -5.23 13.85
CA ASN A 166 9.72 -5.34 12.48
C ASN A 166 9.60 -3.98 11.80
N ASP A 167 9.23 -2.94 12.55
CA ASP A 167 9.12 -1.58 12.03
C ASP A 167 10.50 -1.05 11.59
N GLU A 168 11.55 -1.30 12.35
CA GLU A 168 12.92 -0.90 12.00
C GLU A 168 13.40 -1.56 10.69
N ILE A 169 13.12 -2.85 10.51
CA ILE A 169 13.46 -3.55 9.27
C ILE A 169 12.70 -2.95 8.08
N ILE A 170 11.40 -2.72 8.22
CA ILE A 170 10.57 -2.16 7.16
C ILE A 170 11.02 -0.75 6.80
N ASP A 171 11.33 0.08 7.78
CA ASP A 171 11.80 1.46 7.55
C ASP A 171 13.16 1.47 6.85
N ASN A 172 14.09 0.60 7.24
CA ASN A 172 15.38 0.45 6.58
C ASN A 172 15.23 -0.03 5.13
N LEU A 173 14.38 -1.02 4.86
CA LEU A 173 14.11 -1.47 3.50
C LEU A 173 13.46 -0.38 2.66
N THR A 174 12.50 0.36 3.21
CA THR A 174 11.87 1.51 2.54
C THR A 174 12.92 2.56 2.17
N TYR A 175 13.84 2.87 3.09
CA TYR A 175 14.91 3.82 2.83
C TYR A 175 15.84 3.35 1.70
N ILE A 176 16.30 2.09 1.73
CA ILE A 176 17.16 1.51 0.70
C ILE A 176 16.48 1.53 -0.67
N GLU A 177 15.22 1.15 -0.73
CA GLU A 177 14.44 1.17 -1.97
C GLU A 177 14.23 2.59 -2.50
N SER A 178 14.00 3.57 -1.62
CA SER A 178 13.78 4.96 -2.01
C SER A 178 15.05 5.67 -2.49
N ALA A 179 16.22 5.21 -2.04
CA ALA A 179 17.49 5.78 -2.46
C ALA A 179 17.75 5.58 -3.97
N GLY A 180 17.33 4.43 -4.51
CA GLY A 180 17.52 4.08 -5.90
C GLY A 180 18.99 4.06 -6.34
N LEU A 181 19.22 3.70 -7.59
CA LEU A 181 20.51 3.81 -8.25
C LEU A 181 20.37 4.63 -9.52
N ARG A 182 21.30 5.54 -9.74
CA ARG A 182 21.36 6.29 -10.98
C ARG A 182 22.05 5.44 -12.05
N HIS A 183 21.32 5.16 -13.13
CA HIS A 183 21.85 4.50 -14.31
C HIS A 183 21.59 5.42 -15.52
N ASP A 184 22.65 5.95 -16.10
CA ASP A 184 22.59 7.04 -17.08
C ASP A 184 21.80 8.24 -16.51
N ASP A 185 20.79 8.71 -17.21
CA ASP A 185 19.93 9.82 -16.78
C ASP A 185 18.65 9.38 -16.06
N LYS A 186 18.55 8.08 -15.69
CA LYS A 186 17.37 7.52 -15.04
C LYS A 186 17.70 7.00 -13.65
N MET A 187 16.74 7.14 -12.75
CA MET A 187 16.77 6.43 -11.47
C MET A 187 16.18 5.03 -11.68
N VAL A 188 16.84 4.03 -11.10
CA VAL A 188 16.39 2.64 -11.06
C VAL A 188 16.18 2.27 -9.61
N TYR A 189 15.02 1.74 -9.31
CA TYR A 189 14.64 1.34 -7.96
C TYR A 189 14.64 -0.18 -7.83
N SER A 190 15.09 -0.66 -6.67
CA SER A 190 14.95 -2.06 -6.27
C SER A 190 13.72 -2.22 -5.37
N GLU A 191 13.20 -3.42 -5.31
CA GLU A 191 12.16 -3.78 -4.35
C GLU A 191 12.55 -5.09 -3.67
N TYR A 192 12.54 -5.10 -2.33
CA TYR A 192 12.93 -6.24 -1.52
C TYR A 192 11.71 -6.93 -0.91
N ASN A 193 11.71 -8.25 -0.95
CA ASN A 193 10.74 -9.07 -0.24
C ASN A 193 11.23 -9.33 1.19
N PRO A 194 10.59 -8.82 2.24
CA PRO A 194 10.97 -9.11 3.62
C PRO A 194 10.52 -10.50 4.10
N TYR A 195 9.55 -11.12 3.41
CA TYR A 195 8.92 -12.38 3.81
C TYR A 195 9.71 -13.59 3.31
N THR A 196 10.88 -13.82 3.88
CA THR A 196 11.75 -14.95 3.48
C THR A 196 12.04 -15.83 4.68
N SER A 197 12.00 -17.14 4.48
CA SER A 197 12.21 -18.14 5.55
C SER A 197 13.53 -18.01 6.32
N THR A 198 14.53 -17.35 5.72
CA THR A 198 15.83 -17.13 6.33
C THR A 198 15.97 -15.75 6.96
N GLY A 199 14.97 -14.89 6.90
CA GLY A 199 15.04 -13.48 7.31
C GLY A 199 15.93 -12.61 6.42
N ARG A 200 16.54 -13.16 5.37
CA ARG A 200 17.35 -12.39 4.42
C ARG A 200 16.44 -11.81 3.33
N PRO A 201 16.29 -10.48 3.23
CA PRO A 201 15.49 -9.86 2.18
C PRO A 201 15.99 -10.31 0.80
N SER A 202 15.05 -10.69 -0.07
CA SER A 202 15.35 -11.05 -1.46
C SER A 202 14.82 -9.98 -2.40
N ASN A 203 15.58 -9.68 -3.46
CA ASN A 203 15.13 -8.74 -4.49
C ASN A 203 13.88 -9.31 -5.20
N ARG A 204 12.88 -8.46 -5.39
CA ARG A 204 11.59 -8.80 -5.97
C ARG A 204 11.29 -7.89 -7.17
N PHE A 205 10.51 -8.37 -8.14
CA PHE A 205 9.88 -7.58 -9.21
C PHE A 205 10.75 -6.99 -10.34
N GLY A 206 11.80 -7.64 -10.76
CA GLY A 206 12.49 -7.22 -11.99
C GLY A 206 13.24 -5.89 -11.91
N GLY A 207 13.36 -5.32 -10.69
CA GLY A 207 14.38 -4.34 -10.40
C GLY A 207 15.78 -4.98 -10.53
N ILE A 208 16.81 -4.17 -10.66
CA ILE A 208 18.19 -4.68 -10.75
C ILE A 208 18.49 -5.45 -9.46
N ASN A 209 18.81 -6.73 -9.60
CA ASN A 209 19.25 -7.53 -8.48
C ASN A 209 20.75 -7.27 -8.25
N PHE A 210 21.08 -6.27 -7.43
CA PHE A 210 22.46 -5.92 -7.11
C PHE A 210 23.26 -7.06 -6.48
N ALA A 211 22.59 -8.00 -5.81
CA ALA A 211 23.25 -9.17 -5.24
C ALA A 211 23.67 -10.20 -6.31
N ALA A 212 23.03 -10.17 -7.48
CA ALA A 212 23.30 -11.07 -8.59
C ALA A 212 24.20 -10.46 -9.70
N LEU A 213 24.68 -9.22 -9.52
CA LEU A 213 25.63 -8.62 -10.45
C LEU A 213 26.90 -9.46 -10.53
N ASN A 214 27.41 -9.66 -11.75
CA ASN A 214 28.65 -10.40 -11.98
C ASN A 214 29.82 -9.69 -11.29
N LYS A 215 30.63 -10.43 -10.53
CA LYS A 215 31.79 -9.87 -9.81
C LYS A 215 32.88 -9.30 -10.73
N SER A 216 32.88 -9.71 -12.00
CA SER A 216 33.80 -9.21 -13.01
C SER A 216 33.29 -7.98 -13.75
N ASP A 217 32.10 -7.49 -13.45
CA ASP A 217 31.51 -6.32 -14.08
C ASP A 217 31.99 -5.05 -13.36
N GLU A 218 32.53 -4.08 -14.11
CA GLU A 218 33.01 -2.79 -13.59
C GLU A 218 31.88 -1.93 -12.98
N SER A 219 30.61 -2.33 -13.18
CA SER A 219 29.43 -1.70 -12.59
C SER A 219 29.20 -2.00 -11.10
N ARG A 220 30.12 -2.71 -10.44
CA ARG A 220 29.97 -3.15 -9.05
C ARG A 220 30.77 -2.34 -8.05
#